data_8bb62a0fe5a1285736bb8928082da548
#
_entry.id   8bb62a0fe5a1285736bb8928082da548
#
_cell.length_a   1.000
_cell.length_b   1.000
_cell.length_c   1.000
_cell.angle_alpha   90.00
_cell.angle_beta   90.00
_cell.angle_gamma   90.00
#
_symmetry.space_group_name_H-M   'P 1'
#
loop_
_entity.id
_entity.type
_entity.pdbx_description
1 polymer ?
#
loop_
_entity_poly.entity_id
_entity_poly.type
_entity_poly.pdbx_seq_one_letter_code
_entity_poly.pdbx_strand_id
1 'polypeptide(L)'
;GSEATISPLGLGGFAAMRALSTRNDDPAAASRPWDKDRDGFVLGEGAGVMVVEEYEHAKARGAKIYAEICGYGMSADAGHMTAPSMDGPRRAMVSAIRNAGIHADQVGYLNAHGTSTPLGDVNETNAIKAALGDHAKKTLVSSTKSMTGHLLGGAGGIESIFTVLALHHQKVPPTINLDNQDPECDLDYCANTARDVNIEYALKNNFGFGGTNGSLVFRRI
;
A
#
# COMPACT_ATOMS: atom_id res chain seq x y z
N GLY A 1 9.97 9.85 -4.31
CA GLY A 1 9.83 8.89 -5.41
C GLY A 1 9.18 9.51 -6.63
N SER A 2 9.63 9.11 -7.80
CA SER A 2 9.06 9.55 -9.08
C SER A 2 9.15 8.43 -10.11
N GLU A 3 8.21 8.40 -11.04
CA GLU A 3 8.18 7.42 -12.12
C GLU A 3 7.51 8.00 -13.38
N ALA A 4 8.05 7.71 -14.54
CA ALA A 4 7.52 8.08 -15.85
C ALA A 4 7.89 7.01 -16.90
N THR A 5 7.38 5.79 -16.71
CA THR A 5 7.71 4.59 -17.51
C THR A 5 6.63 4.20 -18.52
N ILE A 6 5.59 5.00 -18.71
CA ILE A 6 4.57 4.72 -19.73
C ILE A 6 5.17 5.01 -21.11
N SER A 7 5.88 4.03 -21.62
CA SER A 7 6.56 4.01 -22.91
C SER A 7 6.33 2.67 -23.61
N PRO A 8 6.54 2.57 -24.94
CA PRO A 8 6.42 1.31 -25.63
C PRO A 8 7.27 0.18 -25.02
N LEU A 9 8.48 0.51 -24.54
CA LEU A 9 9.36 -0.47 -23.92
C LEU A 9 8.88 -0.87 -22.52
N GLY A 10 8.47 0.09 -21.68
CA GLY A 10 7.93 -0.18 -20.33
C GLY A 10 6.66 -1.00 -20.38
N LEU A 11 5.68 -0.56 -21.19
CA LEU A 11 4.43 -1.30 -21.38
C LEU A 11 4.66 -2.68 -22.00
N GLY A 12 5.52 -2.76 -23.03
CA GLY A 12 5.82 -4.03 -23.71
C GLY A 12 6.48 -5.04 -22.77
N GLY A 13 7.39 -4.60 -21.89
CA GLY A 13 8.04 -5.46 -20.91
C GLY A 13 7.06 -6.07 -19.91
N PHE A 14 6.22 -5.24 -19.28
CA PHE A 14 5.22 -5.72 -18.32
C PHE A 14 4.08 -6.51 -19.00
N ALA A 15 3.69 -6.15 -20.22
CA ALA A 15 2.72 -6.92 -21.00
C ALA A 15 3.26 -8.33 -21.35
N ALA A 16 4.53 -8.45 -21.72
CA ALA A 16 5.19 -9.73 -21.99
C ALA A 16 5.21 -10.64 -20.74
N MET A 17 5.31 -10.05 -19.55
CA MET A 17 5.21 -10.75 -18.27
C MET A 17 3.77 -11.10 -17.88
N ARG A 18 2.76 -10.65 -18.63
CA ARG A 18 1.32 -10.78 -18.31
C ARG A 18 0.99 -10.20 -16.92
N ALA A 19 1.63 -9.10 -16.57
CA ALA A 19 1.44 -8.44 -15.28
C ALA A 19 0.41 -7.30 -15.33
N LEU A 20 0.13 -6.79 -16.55
CA LEU A 20 -0.82 -5.68 -16.75
C LEU A 20 -2.24 -6.18 -16.94
N SER A 21 -3.21 -5.38 -16.50
CA SER A 21 -4.61 -5.55 -16.87
C SER A 21 -4.79 -5.45 -18.39
N THR A 22 -5.68 -6.25 -18.91
CA THR A 22 -6.08 -6.24 -20.33
C THR A 22 -7.46 -5.61 -20.56
N ARG A 23 -8.05 -5.02 -19.52
CA ARG A 23 -9.38 -4.37 -19.56
C ARG A 23 -9.34 -3.01 -20.29
N ASN A 24 -9.03 -3.04 -21.58
CA ASN A 24 -8.93 -1.83 -22.41
C ASN A 24 -10.29 -1.27 -22.84
N ASP A 25 -11.34 -2.07 -22.77
CA ASP A 25 -12.71 -1.65 -23.12
C ASP A 25 -13.35 -0.80 -21.99
N ASP A 26 -12.85 -0.93 -20.76
CA ASP A 26 -13.28 -0.14 -19.61
C ASP A 26 -12.06 0.18 -18.72
N PRO A 27 -11.18 1.09 -19.15
CA PRO A 27 -9.93 1.39 -18.47
C PRO A 27 -10.14 2.02 -17.07
N ALA A 28 -11.25 2.71 -16.85
CA ALA A 28 -11.58 3.28 -15.54
C ALA A 28 -11.84 2.22 -14.47
N ALA A 29 -12.29 1.03 -14.86
CA ALA A 29 -12.53 -0.12 -13.99
C ALA A 29 -11.40 -1.16 -14.02
N ALA A 30 -10.24 -0.86 -14.65
CA ALA A 30 -9.17 -1.83 -14.82
C ALA A 30 -8.40 -2.10 -13.53
N SER A 31 -8.05 -1.05 -12.78
CA SER A 31 -7.41 -1.23 -11.46
C SER A 31 -8.48 -1.48 -10.41
N ARG A 32 -8.53 -2.71 -9.91
CA ARG A 32 -9.58 -3.21 -9.00
C ARG A 32 -9.03 -4.16 -7.93
N PRO A 33 -8.17 -3.66 -7.02
CA PRO A 33 -7.55 -4.50 -6.00
C PRO A 33 -8.59 -5.28 -5.19
N TRP A 34 -8.30 -6.57 -4.93
CA TRP A 34 -9.13 -7.54 -4.20
C TRP A 34 -10.50 -7.86 -4.81
N ASP A 35 -10.83 -7.30 -5.95
CA ASP A 35 -12.00 -7.72 -6.70
C ASP A 35 -11.73 -9.06 -7.40
N LYS A 36 -12.73 -9.93 -7.47
CA LYS A 36 -12.58 -11.28 -8.09
C LYS A 36 -12.26 -11.21 -9.59
N ASP A 37 -12.65 -10.11 -10.26
CA ASP A 37 -12.46 -9.92 -11.69
C ASP A 37 -11.19 -9.12 -12.05
N ARG A 38 -10.26 -8.95 -11.08
CA ARG A 38 -8.95 -8.31 -11.30
C ARG A 38 -8.07 -9.18 -12.18
N ASP A 39 -7.33 -8.58 -13.09
CA ASP A 39 -6.52 -9.28 -14.08
C ASP A 39 -5.09 -8.76 -14.23
N GLY A 40 -4.67 -7.83 -13.40
CA GLY A 40 -3.33 -7.24 -13.45
C GLY A 40 -3.34 -5.77 -13.03
N PHE A 41 -2.15 -5.18 -12.92
CA PHE A 41 -2.04 -3.79 -12.53
C PHE A 41 -2.15 -2.84 -13.73
N VAL A 42 -2.45 -1.57 -13.46
CA VAL A 42 -2.40 -0.47 -14.42
C VAL A 42 -1.16 0.35 -14.13
N LEU A 43 -0.34 0.65 -15.14
CA LEU A 43 0.80 1.55 -14.98
C LEU A 43 0.31 2.97 -14.70
N GLY A 44 0.92 3.62 -13.72
CA GLY A 44 0.73 5.02 -13.41
C GLY A 44 2.05 5.79 -13.46
N GLU A 45 1.97 7.10 -13.63
CA GLU A 45 3.11 8.02 -13.59
C GLU A 45 2.88 9.13 -12.58
N GLY A 46 3.94 9.67 -12.03
CA GLY A 46 3.87 10.79 -11.10
C GLY A 46 5.05 10.85 -10.15
N ALA A 47 4.96 11.77 -9.21
CA ALA A 47 5.99 11.99 -8.20
C ALA A 47 5.37 12.35 -6.84
N GLY A 48 6.02 11.90 -5.78
CA GLY A 48 5.74 12.30 -4.41
C GLY A 48 7.03 12.69 -3.69
N VAL A 49 7.03 13.86 -3.08
CA VAL A 49 8.16 14.38 -2.29
C VAL A 49 7.67 14.74 -0.91
N MET A 50 8.29 14.18 0.12
CA MET A 50 8.06 14.54 1.51
C MET A 50 9.30 15.22 2.07
N VAL A 51 9.11 16.28 2.85
CA VAL A 51 10.17 16.86 3.69
C VAL A 51 10.13 16.13 5.02
N VAL A 52 11.24 15.47 5.34
CA VAL A 52 11.42 14.73 6.60
C VAL A 52 12.46 15.46 7.43
N GLU A 53 12.08 15.81 8.66
CA GLU A 53 12.93 16.55 9.59
C GLU A 53 12.89 15.89 10.98
N GLU A 54 13.93 16.07 11.75
CA GLU A 54 13.91 15.70 13.15
C GLU A 54 12.83 16.52 13.88
N TYR A 55 12.10 15.87 14.80
CA TYR A 55 10.88 16.40 15.40
C TYR A 55 11.11 17.74 16.14
N GLU A 56 12.12 17.82 17.01
CA GLU A 56 12.37 19.04 17.79
C GLU A 56 12.90 20.17 16.90
N HIS A 57 13.64 19.83 15.82
CA HIS A 57 14.07 20.83 14.83
C HIS A 57 12.85 21.43 14.10
N ALA A 58 11.95 20.58 13.59
CA ALA A 58 10.73 21.05 12.91
C ALA A 58 9.86 21.92 13.83
N LYS A 59 9.70 21.50 15.07
CA LYS A 59 8.93 22.20 16.10
C LYS A 59 9.56 23.56 16.47
N ALA A 60 10.89 23.60 16.64
CA ALA A 60 11.61 24.82 17.01
C ALA A 60 11.48 25.94 15.96
N ARG A 61 11.38 25.59 14.67
CA ARG A 61 11.15 26.56 13.60
C ARG A 61 9.66 26.84 13.30
N GLY A 62 8.73 26.27 14.07
CA GLY A 62 7.29 26.46 13.89
C GLY A 62 6.74 25.77 12.64
N ALA A 63 7.35 24.67 12.18
CA ALA A 63 6.85 23.92 11.03
C ALA A 63 5.47 23.30 11.31
N LYS A 64 4.61 23.26 10.29
CA LYS A 64 3.42 22.43 10.35
C LYS A 64 3.85 20.98 10.19
N ILE A 65 3.65 20.18 11.23
CA ILE A 65 3.94 18.75 11.23
C ILE A 65 2.65 18.00 10.93
N TYR A 66 2.66 17.12 9.93
CA TYR A 66 1.48 16.36 9.50
C TYR A 66 1.36 15.00 10.20
N ALA A 67 2.48 14.33 10.39
CA ALA A 67 2.58 13.04 11.07
C ALA A 67 4.05 12.78 11.44
N GLU A 68 4.30 11.76 12.22
CA GLU A 68 5.63 11.23 12.53
C GLU A 68 5.84 9.90 11.82
N ILE A 69 7.02 9.71 11.22
CA ILE A 69 7.49 8.39 10.78
C ILE A 69 8.13 7.73 12.00
N CYS A 70 7.44 6.79 12.61
CA CYS A 70 7.88 6.17 13.86
C CYS A 70 8.40 4.74 13.69
N GLY A 71 8.17 4.09 12.53
CA GLY A 71 8.63 2.73 12.32
C GLY A 71 8.97 2.42 10.88
N TYR A 72 9.97 1.55 10.72
CA TYR A 72 10.45 1.06 9.43
C TYR A 72 10.82 -0.42 9.53
N GLY A 73 10.44 -1.18 8.51
CA GLY A 73 10.81 -2.57 8.36
C GLY A 73 11.04 -2.93 6.91
N MET A 74 12.04 -3.77 6.66
CA MET A 74 12.30 -4.32 5.33
C MET A 74 12.67 -5.79 5.41
N SER A 75 12.48 -6.47 4.30
CA SER A 75 12.88 -7.87 4.11
C SER A 75 13.13 -8.15 2.64
N ALA A 76 13.75 -9.26 2.36
CA ALA A 76 13.85 -9.82 1.02
C ALA A 76 13.29 -11.25 1.03
N ASP A 77 12.57 -11.63 -0.02
CA ASP A 77 12.01 -12.98 -0.16
C ASP A 77 13.08 -14.01 -0.51
N ALA A 78 14.11 -13.58 -1.27
CA ALA A 78 15.16 -14.45 -1.84
C ALA A 78 14.59 -15.66 -2.61
N GLY A 79 13.38 -15.49 -3.16
CA GLY A 79 12.66 -16.52 -3.91
C GLY A 79 12.60 -16.22 -5.40
N HIS A 80 11.44 -16.36 -6.00
CA HIS A 80 11.22 -16.11 -7.41
C HIS A 80 11.10 -14.61 -7.70
N MET A 81 11.56 -14.18 -8.87
CA MET A 81 11.60 -12.76 -9.26
C MET A 81 10.22 -12.09 -9.29
N THR A 82 9.18 -12.82 -9.72
CA THR A 82 7.82 -12.28 -9.91
C THR A 82 6.75 -12.96 -9.08
N ALA A 83 7.06 -14.10 -8.44
CA ALA A 83 6.11 -14.78 -7.56
C ALA A 83 6.31 -14.29 -6.12
N PRO A 84 5.38 -13.46 -5.60
CA PRO A 84 5.51 -12.92 -4.24
C PRO A 84 5.38 -14.04 -3.20
N SER A 85 6.18 -13.96 -2.15
CA SER A 85 6.01 -14.78 -0.96
C SER A 85 5.08 -14.08 0.03
N MET A 86 4.48 -14.83 0.95
CA MET A 86 3.74 -14.26 2.08
C MET A 86 4.69 -13.88 3.22
N ASP A 87 5.78 -14.59 3.40
CA ASP A 87 6.67 -14.45 4.56
C ASP A 87 7.45 -13.14 4.56
N GLY A 88 8.00 -12.73 3.42
CA GLY A 88 8.74 -11.47 3.31
C GLY A 88 7.90 -10.24 3.68
N PRO A 89 6.74 -10.03 3.06
CA PRO A 89 5.79 -8.99 3.44
C PRO A 89 5.42 -9.00 4.93
N ARG A 90 5.11 -10.18 5.48
CA ARG A 90 4.84 -10.35 6.91
C ARG A 90 6.01 -9.88 7.77
N ARG A 91 7.24 -10.29 7.46
CA ARG A 91 8.45 -9.90 8.21
C ARG A 91 8.70 -8.39 8.16
N ALA A 92 8.48 -7.76 7.01
CA ALA A 92 8.63 -6.31 6.86
C ALA A 92 7.62 -5.57 7.76
N MET A 93 6.34 -5.96 7.74
CA MET A 93 5.30 -5.37 8.60
C MET A 93 5.60 -5.55 10.09
N VAL A 94 5.91 -6.78 10.52
CA VAL A 94 6.25 -7.08 11.92
C VAL A 94 7.48 -6.29 12.38
N SER A 95 8.50 -6.16 11.51
CA SER A 95 9.68 -5.35 11.80
C SER A 95 9.36 -3.87 11.97
N ALA A 96 8.51 -3.31 11.10
CA ALA A 96 8.08 -1.91 11.18
C ALA A 96 7.28 -1.63 12.46
N ILE A 97 6.32 -2.48 12.81
CA ILE A 97 5.52 -2.39 14.04
C ILE A 97 6.42 -2.45 15.28
N ARG A 98 7.35 -3.42 15.30
CA ARG A 98 8.32 -3.57 16.39
C ARG A 98 9.25 -2.35 16.50
N ASN A 99 9.74 -1.83 15.37
CA ASN A 99 10.61 -0.65 15.32
C ASN A 99 9.88 0.61 15.82
N ALA A 100 8.58 0.72 15.54
CA ALA A 100 7.72 1.79 16.07
C ALA A 100 7.46 1.67 17.59
N GLY A 101 7.79 0.56 18.22
CA GLY A 101 7.51 0.32 19.65
C GLY A 101 6.03 0.15 19.97
N ILE A 102 5.21 -0.25 19.00
CA ILE A 102 3.76 -0.43 19.16
C ILE A 102 3.36 -1.91 19.08
N HIS A 103 2.12 -2.20 19.43
CA HIS A 103 1.49 -3.50 19.22
C HIS A 103 0.67 -3.51 17.94
N ALA A 104 0.45 -4.69 17.37
CA ALA A 104 -0.30 -4.87 16.13
C ALA A 104 -1.75 -4.33 16.21
N ASP A 105 -2.36 -4.39 17.38
CA ASP A 105 -3.73 -3.92 17.66
C ASP A 105 -3.88 -2.39 17.69
N GLN A 106 -2.78 -1.66 17.63
CA GLN A 106 -2.78 -0.19 17.53
C GLN A 106 -2.81 0.29 16.07
N VAL A 107 -2.61 -0.60 15.08
CA VAL A 107 -2.65 -0.25 13.65
C VAL A 107 -4.10 -0.11 13.20
N GLY A 108 -4.59 1.12 13.09
CA GLY A 108 -5.97 1.40 12.68
C GLY A 108 -6.19 1.43 11.18
N TYR A 109 -5.15 1.76 10.39
CA TYR A 109 -5.20 1.83 8.93
C TYR A 109 -3.96 1.21 8.31
N LEU A 110 -4.13 0.58 7.15
CA LEU A 110 -3.06 0.05 6.33
C LEU A 110 -3.27 0.48 4.87
N ASN A 111 -2.37 1.33 4.36
CA ASN A 111 -2.26 1.61 2.93
C ASN A 111 -1.45 0.49 2.28
N ALA A 112 -2.13 -0.39 1.58
CA ALA A 112 -1.56 -1.61 1.05
C ALA A 112 -0.76 -1.41 -0.24
N HIS A 113 0.04 -2.39 -0.58
CA HIS A 113 0.62 -2.50 -1.92
C HIS A 113 -0.46 -2.72 -2.96
N GLY A 114 -1.39 -3.68 -2.76
CA GLY A 114 -2.67 -3.86 -3.44
C GLY A 114 -2.65 -3.50 -4.93
N THR A 115 -2.01 -4.32 -5.76
CA THR A 115 -1.72 -3.98 -7.16
C THR A 115 -2.81 -4.36 -8.15
N SER A 116 -3.89 -4.99 -7.70
CA SER A 116 -4.92 -5.56 -8.60
C SER A 116 -4.42 -6.79 -9.38
N THR A 117 -3.43 -7.52 -8.82
CA THR A 117 -2.97 -8.78 -9.42
C THR A 117 -3.59 -9.97 -8.70
N PRO A 118 -3.98 -11.04 -9.42
CA PRO A 118 -4.65 -12.20 -8.82
C PRO A 118 -3.92 -12.78 -7.62
N LEU A 119 -2.63 -13.07 -7.76
CA LEU A 119 -1.83 -13.69 -6.71
C LEU A 119 -1.32 -12.68 -5.66
N GLY A 120 -0.94 -11.47 -6.09
CA GLY A 120 -0.36 -10.46 -5.22
C GLY A 120 -1.30 -10.03 -4.10
N ASP A 121 -2.55 -9.78 -4.45
CA ASP A 121 -3.56 -9.27 -3.51
C ASP A 121 -3.96 -10.33 -2.47
N VAL A 122 -4.05 -11.61 -2.85
CA VAL A 122 -4.28 -12.74 -1.93
C VAL A 122 -3.08 -12.91 -0.98
N ASN A 123 -1.87 -12.87 -1.52
CA ASN A 123 -0.65 -13.00 -0.71
C ASN A 123 -0.52 -11.86 0.30
N GLU A 124 -0.81 -10.62 -0.10
CA GLU A 124 -0.78 -9.48 0.83
C GLU A 124 -1.87 -9.61 1.90
N THR A 125 -3.09 -10.04 1.54
CA THR A 125 -4.15 -10.34 2.51
C THR A 125 -3.68 -11.33 3.58
N ASN A 126 -3.07 -12.43 3.15
CA ASN A 126 -2.55 -13.45 4.06
C ASN A 126 -1.37 -12.93 4.91
N ALA A 127 -0.49 -12.12 4.32
CA ALA A 127 0.62 -11.49 5.05
C ALA A 127 0.12 -10.50 6.12
N ILE A 128 -0.91 -9.70 5.81
CA ILE A 128 -1.56 -8.77 6.76
C ILE A 128 -2.17 -9.57 7.93
N LYS A 129 -2.92 -10.64 7.63
CA LYS A 129 -3.52 -11.52 8.65
C LYS A 129 -2.44 -12.15 9.54
N ALA A 130 -1.34 -12.59 8.96
CA ALA A 130 -0.23 -13.19 9.70
C ALA A 130 0.58 -12.17 10.51
N ALA A 131 0.63 -10.90 10.09
CA ALA A 131 1.33 -9.84 10.82
C ALA A 131 0.51 -9.23 11.96
N LEU A 132 -0.80 -9.03 11.75
CA LEU A 132 -1.69 -8.35 12.69
C LEU A 132 -2.53 -9.32 13.53
N GLY A 133 -2.52 -10.63 13.23
CA GLY A 133 -3.32 -11.61 13.94
C GLY A 133 -4.83 -11.30 13.85
N ASP A 134 -5.56 -11.52 14.94
CA ASP A 134 -7.01 -11.28 15.02
C ASP A 134 -7.39 -9.81 14.78
N HIS A 135 -6.45 -8.88 14.96
CA HIS A 135 -6.68 -7.46 14.74
C HIS A 135 -6.80 -7.10 13.25
N ALA A 136 -6.29 -7.94 12.35
CA ALA A 136 -6.40 -7.73 10.90
C ALA A 136 -7.84 -7.49 10.42
N LYS A 137 -8.83 -8.12 11.06
CA LYS A 137 -10.26 -7.93 10.78
C LYS A 137 -10.83 -6.57 11.26
N LYS A 138 -10.08 -5.84 12.08
CA LYS A 138 -10.47 -4.54 12.62
C LYS A 138 -9.68 -3.40 12.00
N THR A 139 -8.55 -3.70 11.37
CA THR A 139 -7.74 -2.74 10.64
C THR A 139 -8.41 -2.41 9.31
N LEU A 140 -8.61 -1.12 9.04
CA LEU A 140 -9.09 -0.69 7.74
C LEU A 140 -7.94 -0.73 6.73
N VAL A 141 -8.15 -1.38 5.59
CA VAL A 141 -7.16 -1.51 4.53
C VAL A 141 -7.64 -0.74 3.30
N SER A 142 -6.77 -0.10 2.54
CA SER A 142 -7.13 0.37 1.21
C SER A 142 -5.93 0.36 0.26
N SER A 143 -6.21 0.28 -1.04
CA SER A 143 -5.22 0.49 -2.09
C SER A 143 -5.59 1.71 -2.91
N THR A 144 -4.77 2.75 -2.79
CA THR A 144 -4.89 3.96 -3.61
C THR A 144 -4.48 3.73 -5.06
N LYS A 145 -3.84 2.58 -5.37
CA LYS A 145 -3.57 2.15 -6.75
C LYS A 145 -4.86 1.87 -7.55
N SER A 146 -5.99 1.67 -6.89
CA SER A 146 -7.29 1.62 -7.56
C SER A 146 -7.61 2.93 -8.30
N MET A 147 -7.07 4.07 -7.82
CA MET A 147 -7.29 5.41 -8.39
C MET A 147 -6.11 5.93 -9.22
N THR A 148 -4.88 5.63 -8.80
CA THR A 148 -3.65 6.19 -9.40
C THR A 148 -2.95 5.24 -10.37
N GLY A 149 -3.32 3.96 -10.38
CA GLY A 149 -2.46 2.93 -10.95
C GLY A 149 -1.20 2.70 -10.11
N HIS A 150 -0.30 1.91 -10.61
CA HIS A 150 0.95 1.54 -9.97
C HIS A 150 2.12 2.36 -10.53
N LEU A 151 2.65 3.30 -9.76
CA LEU A 151 3.76 4.16 -10.15
C LEU A 151 5.14 3.51 -9.95
N LEU A 152 5.22 2.20 -9.77
CA LEU A 152 6.50 1.49 -9.58
C LEU A 152 7.40 2.21 -8.56
N GLY A 153 8.52 2.83 -9.00
CA GLY A 153 9.45 3.57 -8.15
C GLY A 153 8.88 4.85 -7.53
N GLY A 154 7.81 5.41 -8.10
CA GLY A 154 7.08 6.56 -7.55
C GLY A 154 6.03 6.19 -6.50
N ALA A 155 5.56 4.93 -6.50
CA ALA A 155 4.43 4.48 -5.68
C ALA A 155 4.63 4.74 -4.18
N GLY A 156 5.80 4.38 -3.63
CA GLY A 156 6.09 4.57 -2.20
C GLY A 156 6.00 6.02 -1.75
N GLY A 157 6.43 6.95 -2.59
CA GLY A 157 6.38 8.39 -2.29
C GLY A 157 4.95 8.91 -2.18
N ILE A 158 4.13 8.72 -3.22
CA ILE A 158 2.75 9.25 -3.23
C ILE A 158 1.87 8.56 -2.18
N GLU A 159 1.99 7.26 -2.03
CA GLU A 159 1.16 6.48 -1.10
C GLU A 159 1.52 6.79 0.37
N SER A 160 2.79 7.09 0.66
CA SER A 160 3.17 7.60 1.99
C SER A 160 2.53 8.95 2.27
N ILE A 161 2.47 9.85 1.28
CA ILE A 161 1.76 11.12 1.39
C ILE A 161 0.27 10.89 1.66
N PHE A 162 -0.38 9.99 0.91
CA PHE A 162 -1.80 9.66 1.15
C PHE A 162 -2.03 9.08 2.55
N THR A 163 -1.11 8.26 3.05
CA THR A 163 -1.18 7.70 4.41
C THR A 163 -1.06 8.79 5.47
N VAL A 164 -0.10 9.71 5.31
CA VAL A 164 0.07 10.88 6.19
C VAL A 164 -1.18 11.77 6.17
N LEU A 165 -1.74 12.04 4.99
CA LEU A 165 -2.96 12.84 4.85
C LEU A 165 -4.19 12.12 5.44
N ALA A 166 -4.28 10.80 5.31
CA ALA A 166 -5.34 10.02 5.95
C ALA A 166 -5.30 10.16 7.48
N LEU A 167 -4.09 10.09 8.09
CA LEU A 167 -3.89 10.37 9.52
C LEU A 167 -4.23 11.81 9.89
N HIS A 168 -3.78 12.77 9.09
CA HIS A 168 -3.98 14.20 9.38
C HIS A 168 -5.45 14.60 9.32
N HIS A 169 -6.16 14.12 8.30
CA HIS A 169 -7.59 14.44 8.07
C HIS A 169 -8.55 13.46 8.72
N GLN A 170 -8.04 12.36 9.31
CA GLN A 170 -8.84 11.28 9.87
C GLN A 170 -9.86 10.74 8.86
N LYS A 171 -9.42 10.59 7.62
CA LYS A 171 -10.24 10.08 6.51
C LYS A 171 -9.43 9.11 5.65
N VAL A 172 -9.85 7.86 5.61
CA VAL A 172 -9.21 6.82 4.81
C VAL A 172 -9.75 6.86 3.37
N PRO A 173 -8.87 6.93 2.36
CA PRO A 173 -9.28 6.87 0.96
C PRO A 173 -9.79 5.47 0.60
N PRO A 174 -10.75 5.36 -0.33
CA PRO A 174 -11.32 4.07 -0.69
C PRO A 174 -10.40 3.23 -1.58
N THR A 175 -10.71 1.95 -1.67
CA THR A 175 -10.38 1.11 -2.82
C THR A 175 -11.57 1.18 -3.77
N ILE A 176 -11.44 1.90 -4.89
CA ILE A 176 -12.51 1.96 -5.89
C ILE A 176 -12.53 0.69 -6.76
N ASN A 177 -13.63 0.46 -7.48
CA ASN A 177 -13.84 -0.70 -8.35
C ASN A 177 -13.87 -2.05 -7.60
N LEU A 178 -14.04 -2.03 -6.28
CA LEU A 178 -14.23 -3.25 -5.48
C LEU A 178 -15.73 -3.54 -5.35
N ASP A 179 -16.30 -4.14 -6.39
CA ASP A 179 -17.73 -4.43 -6.48
C ASP A 179 -18.06 -5.87 -6.07
N ASN A 180 -17.14 -6.80 -6.37
CA ASN A 180 -17.24 -8.20 -6.04
C ASN A 180 -15.96 -8.67 -5.35
N GLN A 181 -15.92 -8.53 -4.03
CA GLN A 181 -14.73 -8.92 -3.26
C GLN A 181 -14.42 -10.40 -3.43
N ASP A 182 -13.14 -10.70 -3.69
CA ASP A 182 -12.65 -12.07 -3.78
C ASP A 182 -12.79 -12.77 -2.41
N PRO A 183 -13.42 -13.95 -2.33
CA PRO A 183 -13.57 -14.68 -1.06
C PRO A 183 -12.26 -15.01 -0.34
N GLU A 184 -11.13 -15.12 -1.06
CA GLU A 184 -9.82 -15.32 -0.46
C GLU A 184 -9.24 -14.03 0.15
N CYS A 185 -9.82 -12.89 -0.18
CA CYS A 185 -9.47 -11.56 0.31
C CYS A 185 -10.56 -11.07 1.28
N ASP A 186 -10.52 -11.49 2.54
CA ASP A 186 -11.61 -11.41 3.51
C ASP A 186 -11.41 -10.32 4.59
N LEU A 187 -10.68 -9.25 4.28
CA LEU A 187 -10.50 -8.08 5.14
C LEU A 187 -11.46 -6.94 4.76
N ASP A 188 -11.43 -5.85 5.53
CA ASP A 188 -12.16 -4.62 5.21
C ASP A 188 -11.29 -3.70 4.36
N TYR A 189 -11.54 -3.65 3.06
CA TYR A 189 -10.74 -2.90 2.09
C TYR A 189 -11.26 -1.49 1.79
N CYS A 190 -12.10 -0.93 2.64
CA CYS A 190 -12.66 0.41 2.43
C CYS A 190 -13.30 0.57 1.02
N ALA A 191 -14.17 -0.37 0.65
CA ALA A 191 -14.70 -0.46 -0.73
C ALA A 191 -15.43 0.81 -1.16
N ASN A 192 -15.07 1.34 -2.31
CA ASN A 192 -15.72 2.38 -3.10
C ASN A 192 -16.00 3.73 -2.42
N THR A 193 -16.00 3.83 -1.10
CA THR A 193 -16.33 5.08 -0.38
C THR A 193 -15.31 5.37 0.70
N ALA A 194 -14.81 6.61 0.74
CA ALA A 194 -13.91 7.08 1.80
C ALA A 194 -14.61 7.05 3.16
N ARG A 195 -13.88 6.72 4.23
CA ARG A 195 -14.42 6.62 5.58
C ARG A 195 -13.75 7.57 6.54
N ASP A 196 -14.57 8.22 7.35
CA ASP A 196 -14.11 8.96 8.52
C ASP A 196 -13.71 7.95 9.61
N VAL A 197 -12.59 8.22 10.27
CA VAL A 197 -11.96 7.31 11.25
C VAL A 197 -11.45 8.08 12.47
N ASN A 198 -11.09 7.36 13.52
CA ASN A 198 -10.32 7.91 14.64
C ASN A 198 -9.16 6.94 14.91
N ILE A 199 -8.04 7.20 14.23
CA ILE A 199 -6.85 6.34 14.24
C ILE A 199 -5.61 7.12 14.65
N GLU A 200 -4.72 6.47 15.36
CA GLU A 200 -3.44 7.02 15.80
C GLU A 200 -2.28 6.55 14.92
N TYR A 201 -2.28 5.28 14.52
CA TYR A 201 -1.21 4.68 13.73
C TYR A 201 -1.73 4.14 12.40
N ALA A 202 -0.95 4.38 11.36
CA ALA A 202 -1.15 3.81 10.04
C ALA A 202 0.11 3.14 9.53
N LEU A 203 -0.06 2.03 8.83
CA LEU A 203 1.00 1.27 8.19
C LEU A 203 0.92 1.43 6.67
N LYS A 204 2.07 1.51 6.00
CA LYS A 204 2.19 1.62 4.55
C LYS A 204 3.10 0.53 4.01
N ASN A 205 2.63 -0.23 3.04
CA ASN A 205 3.36 -1.35 2.43
C ASN A 205 3.79 -1.07 1.00
N ASN A 206 5.02 -1.47 0.66
CA ASN A 206 5.47 -1.64 -0.72
C ASN A 206 6.19 -2.97 -0.87
N PHE A 207 5.77 -3.78 -1.84
CA PHE A 207 6.34 -5.09 -2.14
C PHE A 207 6.73 -5.13 -3.62
N GLY A 208 8.04 -5.16 -3.88
CA GLY A 208 8.60 -5.06 -5.22
C GLY A 208 8.95 -6.42 -5.83
N PHE A 209 9.03 -6.46 -7.15
CA PHE A 209 9.61 -7.58 -7.87
C PHE A 209 11.04 -7.84 -7.38
N GLY A 210 11.47 -9.10 -7.41
CA GLY A 210 12.69 -9.55 -6.75
C GLY A 210 12.53 -9.80 -5.26
N GLY A 211 11.31 -9.61 -4.71
CA GLY A 211 10.99 -9.87 -3.32
C GLY A 211 11.51 -8.81 -2.35
N THR A 212 11.72 -7.58 -2.82
CA THR A 212 12.09 -6.46 -1.94
C THR A 212 10.84 -5.89 -1.28
N ASN A 213 10.76 -6.00 0.04
CA ASN A 213 9.60 -5.59 0.82
C ASN A 213 9.96 -4.46 1.79
N GLY A 214 9.12 -3.43 1.85
CA GLY A 214 9.25 -2.31 2.78
C GLY A 214 7.91 -1.97 3.43
N SER A 215 7.94 -1.66 4.72
CA SER A 215 6.80 -1.19 5.48
C SER A 215 7.19 0.01 6.33
N LEU A 216 6.34 1.02 6.39
CA LEU A 216 6.49 2.21 7.23
C LEU A 216 5.33 2.30 8.21
N VAL A 217 5.60 2.77 9.42
CA VAL A 217 4.56 3.14 10.39
C VAL A 217 4.59 4.65 10.58
N PHE A 218 3.43 5.26 10.46
CA PHE A 218 3.19 6.68 10.72
C PHE A 218 2.31 6.84 11.95
N ARG A 219 2.59 7.87 12.75
CA ARG A 219 1.81 8.26 13.92
C ARG A 219 1.20 9.64 13.71
N ARG A 220 -0.05 9.80 14.11
CA ARG A 220 -0.72 11.09 14.22
C ARG A 220 -0.06 11.94 15.28
N ILE A 221 0.07 13.25 15.03
CA ILE A 221 0.55 14.27 15.99
C ILE A 221 -0.59 15.15 16.44
#